data_ed74ed450bbe6c29496482d5c873e163
#
_entry.id   ed74ed450bbe6c29496482d5c873e163
#
_cell.length_a   1.000
_cell.length_b   1.000
_cell.length_c   1.000
_cell.angle_alpha   90.00
_cell.angle_beta   90.00
_cell.angle_gamma   90.00
#
_symmetry.space_group_name_H-M   'P 1'
#
loop_
_entity.id
_entity.type
_entity.pdbx_description
1 polymer ?
#
loop_
_entity_poly.entity_id
_entity_poly.type
_entity_poly.pdbx_seq_one_letter_code
_entity_poly.pdbx_strand_id
1 'polypeptide(L)'
;MQVYMMNKPKGYLTARSDRNRPTVMELLPQELQALHPVGRLDMDTEGLLLLTDDGMLDRRLLRPEHHVEKLYFFRAFGRLEQEAFDRMARGVLLEGTEVLSRPARAWLSGYSTIGDCEALLPPKKHNHLMKNPHRPVTEGYLALCEGRKHQVKLMVKAVGGHVFALKRLSIGALRLDEALKPGEFRPLTAAELELISE
;
A
#
# COMPACT_ATOMS: atom_id res chain seq x y z
N MET A 1 -11.75 14.57 -18.13
CA MET A 1 -11.05 13.97 -16.96
C MET A 1 -11.74 12.65 -16.62
N GLN A 2 -11.02 11.59 -16.72
CA GLN A 2 -11.44 10.25 -16.30
C GLN A 2 -10.59 9.84 -15.07
N VAL A 3 -11.24 9.35 -14.02
CA VAL A 3 -10.55 8.83 -12.85
C VAL A 3 -11.18 7.51 -12.45
N TYR A 4 -10.37 6.49 -12.33
CA TYR A 4 -10.77 5.14 -11.92
C TYR A 4 -10.08 4.74 -10.63
N MET A 5 -10.82 4.04 -9.79
CA MET A 5 -10.32 3.32 -8.63
C MET A 5 -10.06 1.87 -9.02
N MET A 6 -8.89 1.36 -8.69
CA MET A 6 -8.54 -0.05 -8.85
C MET A 6 -8.14 -0.64 -7.50
N ASN A 7 -8.62 -1.84 -7.18
CA ASN A 7 -8.02 -2.65 -6.14
C ASN A 7 -6.84 -3.42 -6.75
N LYS A 8 -5.65 -2.80 -6.72
CA LYS A 8 -4.46 -3.38 -7.33
C LYS A 8 -4.12 -4.74 -6.71
N PRO A 9 -3.99 -5.81 -7.47
CA PRO A 9 -3.57 -7.12 -6.96
C PRO A 9 -2.05 -7.19 -6.78
N LYS A 10 -1.57 -8.18 -6.01
CA LYS A 10 -0.15 -8.56 -6.01
C LYS A 10 0.28 -9.08 -7.38
N GLY A 11 1.57 -9.01 -7.66
CA GLY A 11 2.16 -9.58 -8.87
C GLY A 11 2.21 -8.64 -10.07
N TYR A 12 1.57 -7.47 -9.99
CA TYR A 12 1.56 -6.47 -11.06
C TYR A 12 2.37 -5.24 -10.71
N LEU A 13 3.17 -4.76 -11.66
CA LEU A 13 3.89 -3.49 -11.52
C LEU A 13 2.94 -2.31 -11.70
N THR A 14 3.15 -1.26 -10.94
CA THR A 14 2.54 0.05 -11.19
C THR A 14 3.40 0.80 -12.22
N ALA A 15 3.21 0.46 -13.49
CA ALA A 15 3.90 1.04 -14.65
C ALA A 15 2.99 0.96 -15.88
N ARG A 16 3.26 1.80 -16.88
CA ARG A 16 2.53 1.75 -18.16
C ARG A 16 2.91 0.52 -18.98
N SER A 17 4.16 0.11 -18.93
CA SER A 17 4.66 -1.10 -19.59
C SER A 17 5.93 -1.60 -18.90
N ASP A 18 6.20 -2.88 -19.02
CA ASP A 18 7.47 -3.51 -18.63
C ASP A 18 7.74 -4.68 -19.58
N ARG A 19 9.02 -4.96 -19.89
CA ARG A 19 9.38 -6.02 -20.87
C ARG A 19 9.22 -7.44 -20.33
N ASN A 20 9.30 -7.61 -19.01
CA ASN A 20 9.44 -8.92 -18.39
C ASN A 20 8.39 -9.22 -17.32
N ARG A 21 7.61 -8.23 -16.92
CA ARG A 21 6.69 -8.36 -15.79
C ARG A 21 5.33 -7.73 -16.13
N PRO A 22 4.24 -8.35 -15.71
CA PRO A 22 2.91 -7.81 -15.95
C PRO A 22 2.73 -6.47 -15.23
N THR A 23 2.01 -5.56 -15.87
CA THR A 23 1.70 -4.23 -15.35
C THR A 23 0.22 -4.07 -15.05
N VAL A 24 -0.14 -3.13 -14.20
CA VAL A 24 -1.55 -2.81 -13.90
C VAL A 24 -2.35 -2.42 -15.13
N MET A 25 -1.68 -1.95 -16.19
CA MET A 25 -2.34 -1.57 -17.44
C MET A 25 -2.89 -2.77 -18.20
N GLU A 26 -2.29 -3.96 -18.03
CA GLU A 26 -2.77 -5.20 -18.66
C GLU A 26 -4.11 -5.69 -18.07
N LEU A 27 -4.51 -5.16 -16.91
CA LEU A 27 -5.82 -5.43 -16.30
C LEU A 27 -6.93 -4.56 -16.88
N LEU A 28 -6.58 -3.54 -17.66
CA LEU A 28 -7.53 -2.59 -18.24
C LEU A 28 -7.89 -2.98 -19.68
N PRO A 29 -9.14 -2.77 -20.10
CA PRO A 29 -9.54 -2.92 -21.50
C PRO A 29 -8.86 -1.85 -22.36
N GLN A 30 -8.90 -2.05 -23.68
CA GLN A 30 -8.18 -1.21 -24.64
C GLN A 30 -8.59 0.26 -24.59
N GLU A 31 -9.84 0.55 -24.30
CA GLU A 31 -10.41 1.90 -24.23
C GLU A 31 -9.82 2.73 -23.08
N LEU A 32 -9.29 2.07 -22.06
CA LEU A 32 -8.70 2.69 -20.89
C LEU A 32 -7.16 2.73 -20.89
N GLN A 33 -6.52 2.30 -21.97
CA GLN A 33 -5.05 2.27 -22.08
C GLN A 33 -4.41 3.67 -22.15
N ALA A 34 -5.20 4.72 -22.36
CA ALA A 34 -4.73 6.10 -22.30
C ALA A 34 -4.49 6.59 -20.86
N LEU A 35 -5.11 5.94 -19.87
CA LEU A 35 -4.93 6.27 -18.45
C LEU A 35 -3.51 5.96 -18.00
N HIS A 36 -3.13 6.61 -16.90
CA HIS A 36 -1.88 6.31 -16.19
C HIS A 36 -2.13 6.18 -14.68
N PRO A 37 -1.34 5.37 -13.98
CA PRO A 37 -1.49 5.22 -12.55
C PRO A 37 -1.00 6.47 -11.79
N VAL A 38 -1.77 6.89 -10.79
CA VAL A 38 -1.44 7.97 -9.86
C VAL A 38 -0.54 7.43 -8.76
N GLY A 39 0.72 7.76 -8.84
CA GLY A 39 1.74 7.21 -7.94
C GLY A 39 1.99 5.72 -8.16
N ARG A 40 2.58 5.10 -7.14
CA ARG A 40 3.02 3.72 -7.26
C ARG A 40 2.70 2.92 -6.00
N LEU A 41 2.37 1.64 -6.22
CA LEU A 41 2.43 0.56 -5.23
C LEU A 41 3.47 -0.46 -5.69
N ASP A 42 4.16 -1.07 -4.75
CA ASP A 42 5.12 -2.13 -5.07
C ASP A 42 4.38 -3.33 -5.70
N MET A 43 5.12 -4.18 -6.40
CA MET A 43 4.58 -5.36 -7.07
C MET A 43 3.85 -6.31 -6.11
N ASP A 44 4.35 -6.42 -4.88
CA ASP A 44 3.79 -7.26 -3.81
C ASP A 44 2.82 -6.51 -2.86
N THR A 45 2.49 -5.26 -3.17
CA THR A 45 1.54 -4.43 -2.42
C THR A 45 0.20 -4.39 -3.14
N GLU A 46 -0.88 -4.48 -2.37
CA GLU A 46 -2.27 -4.46 -2.85
C GLU A 46 -2.98 -3.15 -2.51
N GLY A 47 -4.18 -3.01 -3.03
CA GLY A 47 -5.15 -2.00 -2.58
C GLY A 47 -5.33 -0.82 -3.51
N LEU A 48 -5.77 0.29 -2.95
CA LEU A 48 -6.21 1.47 -3.70
C LEU A 48 -5.12 2.02 -4.60
N LEU A 49 -5.34 1.93 -5.90
CA LEU A 49 -4.59 2.62 -6.94
C LEU A 49 -5.56 3.44 -7.77
N LEU A 50 -5.24 4.69 -8.02
CA LEU A 50 -5.98 5.53 -8.94
C LEU A 50 -5.34 5.50 -10.32
N LEU A 51 -6.18 5.60 -11.34
CA LEU A 51 -5.80 5.69 -12.74
C LEU A 51 -6.51 6.91 -13.33
N THR A 52 -5.80 7.75 -14.08
CA THR A 52 -6.37 8.98 -14.65
C THR A 52 -5.72 9.36 -15.97
N ASP A 53 -6.39 10.19 -16.74
CA ASP A 53 -5.85 10.94 -17.88
C ASP A 53 -5.41 12.37 -17.49
N ASP A 54 -5.62 12.77 -16.22
CA ASP A 54 -5.32 14.12 -15.73
C ASP A 54 -3.99 14.18 -14.96
N GLY A 55 -2.96 14.72 -15.62
CA GLY A 55 -1.65 14.91 -15.00
C GLY A 55 -1.60 15.99 -13.90
N MET A 56 -2.60 16.87 -13.79
CA MET A 56 -2.67 17.84 -12.70
C MET A 56 -3.15 17.18 -11.42
N LEU A 57 -4.14 16.29 -11.51
CA LEU A 57 -4.59 15.46 -10.39
C LEU A 57 -3.44 14.59 -9.87
N ASP A 58 -2.69 13.94 -10.76
CA ASP A 58 -1.52 13.14 -10.39
C ASP A 58 -0.50 13.97 -9.59
N ARG A 59 -0.13 15.13 -10.09
CA ARG A 59 0.81 16.03 -9.40
C ARG A 59 0.30 16.45 -8.01
N ARG A 60 -1.00 16.79 -7.89
CA ARG A 60 -1.59 17.21 -6.62
C ARG A 60 -1.55 16.10 -5.57
N LEU A 61 -1.94 14.89 -5.94
CA LEU A 61 -2.00 13.76 -5.01
C LEU A 61 -0.61 13.22 -4.60
N LEU A 62 0.43 13.50 -5.41
CA LEU A 62 1.76 12.95 -5.19
C LEU A 62 2.75 13.93 -4.57
N ARG A 63 2.55 15.23 -4.74
CA ARG A 63 3.49 16.23 -4.21
C ARG A 63 3.49 16.21 -2.69
N PRO A 64 4.68 16.10 -2.06
CA PRO A 64 4.80 16.08 -0.60
C PRO A 64 4.27 17.34 0.08
N GLU A 65 4.21 18.48 -0.64
CA GLU A 65 3.71 19.77 -0.15
C GLU A 65 2.22 19.74 0.15
N HIS A 66 1.45 18.90 -0.54
CA HIS A 66 0.01 18.78 -0.33
C HIS A 66 -0.36 17.86 0.83
N HIS A 67 0.61 17.19 1.44
CA HIS A 67 0.42 16.34 2.62
C HIS A 67 -0.73 15.32 2.53
N VAL A 68 -1.09 14.88 1.32
CA VAL A 68 -2.16 13.90 1.13
C VAL A 68 -1.79 12.58 1.81
N GLU A 69 -2.49 12.29 2.88
CA GLU A 69 -2.26 11.08 3.70
C GLU A 69 -2.64 9.81 2.91
N LYS A 70 -1.85 8.76 3.06
CA LYS A 70 -2.13 7.43 2.52
C LYS A 70 -2.15 6.45 3.68
N LEU A 71 -3.27 5.77 3.87
CA LEU A 71 -3.46 4.77 4.92
C LEU A 71 -3.13 3.37 4.38
N TYR A 72 -2.30 2.68 5.13
CA TYR A 72 -1.92 1.30 4.85
C TYR A 72 -2.28 0.38 6.01
N PHE A 73 -2.76 -0.82 5.68
CA PHE A 73 -2.82 -1.95 6.59
C PHE A 73 -1.66 -2.90 6.26
N PHE A 74 -0.97 -3.38 7.28
CA PHE A 74 0.12 -4.33 7.10
C PHE A 74 0.03 -5.54 8.04
N ARG A 75 0.60 -6.65 7.59
CA ARG A 75 0.94 -7.80 8.41
C ARG A 75 2.44 -8.02 8.39
N ALA A 76 3.02 -8.17 9.57
CA ALA A 76 4.45 -8.36 9.74
C ALA A 76 4.74 -9.59 10.62
N PHE A 77 5.76 -10.36 10.26
CA PHE A 77 6.25 -11.44 11.12
C PHE A 77 6.80 -10.88 12.42
N GLY A 78 6.55 -11.60 13.51
CA GLY A 78 6.97 -11.23 14.84
C GLY A 78 5.87 -10.50 15.61
N ARG A 79 6.16 -10.24 16.88
CA ARG A 79 5.29 -9.50 17.79
C ARG A 79 5.89 -8.12 18.03
N LEU A 80 5.25 -7.11 17.49
CA LEU A 80 5.61 -5.71 17.72
C LEU A 80 4.69 -5.15 18.80
N GLU A 81 5.28 -4.65 19.88
CA GLU A 81 4.56 -4.04 20.99
C GLU A 81 4.26 -2.55 20.68
N GLN A 82 3.44 -1.92 21.51
CA GLN A 82 3.01 -0.53 21.32
C GLN A 82 4.18 0.44 21.13
N GLU A 83 5.30 0.21 21.80
CA GLU A 83 6.51 1.04 21.66
C GLU A 83 7.03 1.09 20.21
N ALA A 84 6.91 -0.01 19.45
CA ALA A 84 7.30 -0.03 18.04
C ALA A 84 6.43 0.94 17.20
N PHE A 85 5.12 0.98 17.48
CA PHE A 85 4.20 1.90 16.83
C PHE A 85 4.49 3.36 17.23
N ASP A 86 4.78 3.63 18.49
CA ASP A 86 5.14 4.93 18.98
C ASP A 86 6.45 5.45 18.34
N ARG A 87 7.40 4.56 18.11
CA ARG A 87 8.64 4.89 17.39
C ARG A 87 8.36 5.22 15.93
N MET A 88 7.55 4.41 15.23
CA MET A 88 7.16 4.70 13.84
C MET A 88 6.40 6.03 13.74
N ALA A 89 5.54 6.34 14.70
CA ALA A 89 4.79 7.60 14.74
C ALA A 89 5.69 8.84 14.87
N ARG A 90 6.75 8.77 15.68
CA ARG A 90 7.72 9.85 15.82
C ARG A 90 8.67 10.00 14.63
N GLY A 91 8.76 8.98 13.79
CA GLY A 91 9.71 8.87 12.68
C GLY A 91 10.89 7.97 13.03
N VAL A 92 11.33 7.21 12.05
CA VAL A 92 12.45 6.25 12.16
C VAL A 92 13.45 6.46 11.04
N LEU A 93 14.70 6.09 11.30
CA LEU A 93 15.73 6.10 10.26
C LEU A 93 15.47 4.91 9.32
N LEU A 94 15.29 5.22 8.05
CA LEU A 94 15.07 4.20 7.03
C LEU A 94 16.41 3.67 6.53
N GLU A 95 16.52 2.36 6.41
CA GLU A 95 17.72 1.71 5.87
C GLU A 95 18.12 2.29 4.51
N GLY A 96 19.39 2.59 4.36
CA GLY A 96 19.94 3.21 3.15
C GLY A 96 19.70 4.72 3.03
N THR A 97 19.25 5.38 4.10
CA THR A 97 19.11 6.83 4.16
C THR A 97 19.73 7.40 5.44
N GLU A 98 20.10 8.68 5.41
CA GLU A 98 20.58 9.42 6.59
C GLU A 98 19.50 10.30 7.22
N VAL A 99 18.30 10.25 6.68
CA VAL A 99 17.18 11.14 7.08
C VAL A 99 16.06 10.31 7.67
N LEU A 100 15.57 10.75 8.84
CA LEU A 100 14.38 10.17 9.46
C LEU A 100 13.16 10.27 8.53
N SER A 101 12.24 9.31 8.65
CA SER A 101 10.91 9.47 8.08
C SER A 101 10.18 10.63 8.76
N ARG A 102 9.27 11.27 8.04
CA ARG A 102 8.37 12.25 8.66
C ARG A 102 7.52 11.58 9.75
N PRO A 103 7.04 12.33 10.75
CA PRO A 103 6.05 11.82 11.67
C PRO A 103 4.84 11.23 10.93
N ALA A 104 4.31 10.16 11.49
CA ALA A 104 3.22 9.39 10.90
C ALA A 104 2.16 9.07 11.96
N ARG A 105 1.01 8.54 11.56
CA ARG A 105 0.10 7.88 12.49
C ARG A 105 0.30 6.37 12.37
N ALA A 106 0.57 5.73 13.48
CA ALA A 106 0.82 4.28 13.52
C ALA A 106 0.08 3.68 14.71
N TRP A 107 -0.65 2.59 14.50
CA TRP A 107 -1.35 1.92 15.60
C TRP A 107 -1.50 0.43 15.37
N LEU A 108 -1.45 -0.30 16.47
CA LEU A 108 -1.68 -1.75 16.50
C LEU A 108 -3.18 -2.02 16.22
N SER A 109 -3.46 -2.97 15.33
CA SER A 109 -4.79 -3.52 15.10
C SER A 109 -5.03 -4.77 15.94
N GLY A 110 -4.02 -5.63 16.01
CA GLY A 110 -4.11 -6.89 16.73
C GLY A 110 -2.96 -7.83 16.41
N TYR A 111 -3.12 -9.05 16.85
CA TYR A 111 -2.19 -10.14 16.59
C TYR A 111 -2.92 -11.34 16.02
N SER A 112 -2.27 -12.02 15.11
CA SER A 112 -2.66 -13.32 14.56
C SER A 112 -1.46 -14.27 14.55
N THR A 113 -1.59 -15.41 13.91
CA THR A 113 -0.49 -16.37 13.73
C THR A 113 -0.16 -16.56 12.25
N ILE A 114 0.96 -17.18 11.96
CA ILE A 114 1.32 -17.56 10.59
C ILE A 114 0.23 -18.47 9.98
N GLY A 115 -0.34 -19.40 10.77
CA GLY A 115 -1.42 -20.26 10.33
C GLY A 115 -2.68 -19.50 9.93
N ASP A 116 -3.08 -18.49 10.70
CA ASP A 116 -4.22 -17.63 10.37
C ASP A 116 -4.00 -16.84 9.08
N CYS A 117 -2.75 -16.62 8.70
CA CYS A 117 -2.35 -15.85 7.53
C CYS A 117 -1.89 -16.72 6.36
N GLU A 118 -2.12 -18.04 6.37
CA GLU A 118 -1.56 -19.00 5.40
C GLU A 118 -1.75 -18.55 3.95
N ALA A 119 -2.95 -18.15 3.56
CA ALA A 119 -3.27 -17.71 2.19
C ALA A 119 -2.52 -16.46 1.72
N LEU A 120 -1.94 -15.69 2.64
CA LEU A 120 -1.22 -14.44 2.36
C LEU A 120 0.31 -14.63 2.32
N LEU A 121 0.80 -15.81 2.72
CA LEU A 121 2.22 -16.09 2.82
C LEU A 121 2.90 -16.08 1.43
N PRO A 122 4.14 -15.60 1.35
CA PRO A 122 4.90 -15.65 0.11
C PRO A 122 5.08 -17.11 -0.36
N PRO A 123 4.68 -17.46 -1.60
CA PRO A 123 4.70 -18.86 -2.08
C PRO A 123 6.05 -19.56 -1.90
N LYS A 124 7.15 -18.84 -2.18
CA LYS A 124 8.52 -19.37 -2.05
C LYS A 124 8.93 -19.74 -0.62
N LYS A 125 8.25 -19.17 0.39
CA LYS A 125 8.56 -19.39 1.82
C LYS A 125 7.44 -20.16 2.53
N HIS A 126 6.34 -20.45 1.88
CA HIS A 126 5.13 -21.05 2.47
C HIS A 126 5.46 -22.28 3.31
N ASN A 127 6.02 -23.34 2.71
CA ASN A 127 6.33 -24.58 3.40
C ASN A 127 7.30 -24.40 4.58
N HIS A 128 8.24 -23.45 4.47
CA HIS A 128 9.16 -23.15 5.57
C HIS A 128 8.45 -22.45 6.73
N LEU A 129 7.60 -21.50 6.45
CA LEU A 129 6.85 -20.74 7.44
C LEU A 129 5.81 -21.62 8.16
N MET A 130 5.14 -22.51 7.43
CA MET A 130 4.14 -23.45 7.96
C MET A 130 4.73 -24.55 8.85
N LYS A 131 6.07 -24.70 8.93
CA LYS A 131 6.70 -25.55 9.95
C LYS A 131 6.47 -25.05 11.38
N ASN A 132 6.15 -23.76 11.54
CA ASN A 132 5.82 -23.18 12.83
C ASN A 132 4.63 -22.21 12.69
N PRO A 133 3.39 -22.75 12.50
CA PRO A 133 2.20 -21.96 12.21
C PRO A 133 1.77 -21.07 13.40
N HIS A 134 2.19 -21.37 14.62
CA HIS A 134 1.84 -20.62 15.83
C HIS A 134 2.71 -19.37 16.06
N ARG A 135 3.71 -19.13 15.21
CA ARG A 135 4.53 -17.90 15.32
C ARG A 135 3.64 -16.66 15.17
N PRO A 136 3.88 -15.63 16.02
CA PRO A 136 3.06 -14.44 16.02
C PRO A 136 3.23 -13.62 14.73
N VAL A 137 2.14 -13.01 14.34
CA VAL A 137 2.03 -11.99 13.30
C VAL A 137 1.43 -10.74 13.92
N THR A 138 2.05 -9.60 13.69
CA THR A 138 1.50 -8.30 14.07
C THR A 138 0.67 -7.74 12.92
N GLU A 139 -0.51 -7.27 13.23
CA GLU A 139 -1.40 -6.53 12.33
C GLU A 139 -1.46 -5.07 12.77
N GLY A 140 -1.26 -4.14 11.84
CA GLY A 140 -1.23 -2.73 12.17
C GLY A 140 -1.56 -1.83 11.00
N TYR A 141 -1.77 -0.57 11.35
CA TYR A 141 -2.02 0.51 10.39
C TYR A 141 -0.90 1.52 10.44
N LEU A 142 -0.61 2.10 9.28
CA LEU A 142 0.34 3.20 9.13
C LEU A 142 -0.21 4.21 8.13
N ALA A 143 -0.36 5.46 8.57
CA ALA A 143 -0.82 6.56 7.74
C ALA A 143 0.32 7.56 7.51
N LEU A 144 0.65 7.82 6.24
CA LEU A 144 1.82 8.56 5.79
C LEU A 144 1.42 9.72 4.88
N CYS A 145 2.03 10.91 5.10
CA CYS A 145 1.93 12.06 4.19
C CYS A 145 3.11 12.17 3.23
N GLU A 146 3.98 11.18 3.16
CA GLU A 146 5.09 11.07 2.21
C GLU A 146 5.09 9.71 1.51
N GLY A 147 5.93 9.53 0.50
CA GLY A 147 5.93 8.29 -0.31
C GLY A 147 7.32 7.90 -0.79
N ARG A 148 8.26 7.62 0.14
CA ARG A 148 9.57 7.08 -0.21
C ARG A 148 9.45 5.63 -0.67
N LYS A 149 10.40 5.19 -1.48
CA LYS A 149 10.44 3.81 -1.96
C LYS A 149 10.41 2.80 -0.81
N HIS A 150 9.45 1.87 -0.84
CA HIS A 150 9.25 0.81 0.16
C HIS A 150 9.05 1.32 1.60
N GLN A 151 8.59 2.55 1.79
CA GLN A 151 8.63 3.25 3.07
C GLN A 151 7.98 2.49 4.22
N VAL A 152 6.74 1.99 4.05
CA VAL A 152 6.05 1.21 5.09
C VAL A 152 6.88 0.00 5.53
N LYS A 153 7.42 -0.75 4.57
CA LYS A 153 8.25 -1.93 4.85
C LYS A 153 9.52 -1.58 5.60
N LEU A 154 10.17 -0.48 5.20
CA LEU A 154 11.38 0.01 5.86
C LEU A 154 11.11 0.55 7.26
N MET A 155 9.99 1.25 7.48
CA MET A 155 9.59 1.71 8.82
C MET A 155 9.32 0.55 9.77
N VAL A 156 8.56 -0.45 9.33
CA VAL A 156 8.30 -1.66 10.12
C VAL A 156 9.59 -2.45 10.37
N LYS A 157 10.50 -2.51 9.39
CA LYS A 157 11.83 -3.13 9.56
C LYS A 157 12.68 -2.40 10.59
N ALA A 158 12.66 -1.08 10.62
CA ALA A 158 13.42 -0.26 11.57
C ALA A 158 13.00 -0.49 13.04
N VAL A 159 11.81 -1.02 13.27
CA VAL A 159 11.32 -1.39 14.61
C VAL A 159 11.33 -2.90 14.87
N GLY A 160 11.98 -3.68 14.00
CA GLY A 160 12.21 -5.12 14.19
C GLY A 160 11.18 -6.05 13.53
N GLY A 161 10.20 -5.52 12.78
CA GLY A 161 9.23 -6.32 12.02
C GLY A 161 9.68 -6.65 10.60
N HIS A 162 8.94 -7.53 9.95
CA HIS A 162 9.13 -7.82 8.52
C HIS A 162 7.79 -7.98 7.83
N VAL A 163 7.40 -7.00 7.03
CA VAL A 163 6.12 -6.99 6.31
C VAL A 163 6.07 -8.06 5.23
N PHE A 164 5.02 -8.88 5.22
CA PHE A 164 4.74 -9.87 4.17
C PHE A 164 3.39 -9.63 3.46
N ALA A 165 2.50 -8.85 4.06
CA ALA A 165 1.28 -8.39 3.42
C ALA A 165 1.10 -6.90 3.67
N LEU A 166 0.79 -6.15 2.61
CA LEU A 166 0.63 -4.70 2.63
C LEU A 166 -0.50 -4.30 1.68
N LYS A 167 -1.45 -3.52 2.19
CA LYS A 167 -2.59 -3.02 1.41
C LYS A 167 -2.81 -1.54 1.68
N ARG A 168 -2.87 -0.72 0.63
CA ARG A 168 -3.29 0.67 0.75
C ARG A 168 -4.81 0.78 0.79
N LEU A 169 -5.35 1.37 1.83
CA LEU A 169 -6.79 1.48 2.09
C LEU A 169 -7.38 2.81 1.67
N SER A 170 -6.59 3.90 1.74
CA SER A 170 -7.07 5.23 1.35
C SER A 170 -5.97 6.13 0.79
N ILE A 171 -6.40 7.17 0.07
CA ILE A 171 -5.63 8.33 -0.37
C ILE A 171 -6.45 9.56 0.02
N GLY A 172 -5.98 10.36 0.98
CA GLY A 172 -6.78 11.41 1.59
C GLY A 172 -8.07 10.85 2.20
N ALA A 173 -9.18 11.48 1.92
CA ALA A 173 -10.51 11.03 2.35
C ALA A 173 -11.08 9.88 1.48
N LEU A 174 -10.52 9.63 0.29
CA LEU A 174 -10.97 8.58 -0.60
C LEU A 174 -10.55 7.20 -0.10
N ARG A 175 -11.51 6.32 0.16
CA ARG A 175 -11.30 4.94 0.60
C ARG A 175 -11.45 3.95 -0.55
N LEU A 176 -10.70 2.85 -0.47
CA LEU A 176 -10.90 1.71 -1.36
C LEU A 176 -12.31 1.15 -1.18
N ASP A 177 -13.01 0.95 -2.28
CA ASP A 177 -14.29 0.25 -2.28
C ASP A 177 -14.08 -1.23 -1.93
N GLU A 178 -14.67 -1.67 -0.83
CA GLU A 178 -14.52 -3.04 -0.33
C GLU A 178 -15.19 -4.08 -1.23
N ALA A 179 -16.13 -3.66 -2.09
CA ALA A 179 -16.78 -4.54 -3.06
C ALA A 179 -15.84 -4.90 -4.23
N LEU A 180 -14.80 -4.10 -4.50
CA LEU A 180 -13.83 -4.40 -5.55
C LEU A 180 -12.90 -5.54 -5.13
N LYS A 181 -12.96 -6.65 -5.86
CA LYS A 181 -11.98 -7.74 -5.72
C LYS A 181 -10.61 -7.32 -6.26
N PRO A 182 -9.52 -7.99 -5.84
CA PRO A 182 -8.20 -7.74 -6.43
C PRO A 182 -8.20 -7.85 -7.95
N GLY A 183 -7.73 -6.80 -8.63
CA GLY A 183 -7.73 -6.66 -10.09
C GLY A 183 -8.95 -5.95 -10.67
N GLU A 184 -10.01 -5.80 -9.90
CA GLU A 184 -11.20 -5.06 -10.35
C GLU A 184 -10.99 -3.55 -10.21
N PHE A 185 -11.71 -2.80 -11.05
CA PHE A 185 -11.67 -1.35 -11.09
C PHE A 185 -13.05 -0.80 -11.50
N ARG A 186 -13.30 0.46 -11.15
CA ARG A 186 -14.49 1.21 -11.55
C ARG A 186 -14.20 2.70 -11.66
N PRO A 187 -14.99 3.47 -12.40
CA PRO A 187 -14.90 4.92 -12.35
C PRO A 187 -15.22 5.44 -10.94
N LEU A 188 -14.65 6.58 -10.57
CA LEU A 188 -15.05 7.30 -9.37
C LEU A 188 -16.43 7.91 -9.56
N THR A 189 -17.23 7.92 -8.51
CA THR A 189 -18.46 8.70 -8.44
C THR A 189 -18.16 10.19 -8.33
N ALA A 190 -19.15 11.06 -8.60
CA ALA A 190 -19.00 12.50 -8.44
C ALA A 190 -18.55 12.90 -7.02
N ALA A 191 -19.16 12.30 -6.00
CA ALA A 191 -18.79 12.54 -4.59
C ALA A 191 -17.35 12.11 -4.29
N GLU A 192 -16.88 10.99 -4.85
CA GLU A 192 -15.50 10.54 -4.67
C GLU A 192 -14.48 11.44 -5.39
N LEU A 193 -14.86 11.99 -6.54
CA LEU A 193 -14.05 12.98 -7.25
C LEU A 193 -13.87 14.26 -6.43
N GLU A 194 -14.90 14.73 -5.74
CA GLU A 194 -14.82 15.88 -4.84
C GLU A 194 -13.79 15.65 -3.72
N LEU A 195 -13.76 14.45 -3.11
CA LEU A 195 -12.81 14.10 -2.03
C LEU A 195 -11.33 14.19 -2.41
N ILE A 196 -11.03 14.14 -3.69
CA ILE A 196 -9.65 14.23 -4.21
C ILE A 196 -9.41 15.50 -5.01
N SER A 197 -10.42 16.36 -5.13
CA SER A 197 -10.35 17.61 -5.91
C SER A 197 -9.99 18.83 -5.05
N GLU A 198 -10.20 18.74 -3.76
CA GLU A 198 -9.77 19.73 -2.76
C GLU A 198 -8.29 19.56 -2.39
#